data_07ce2f33c8c99d88bbfa85770be63db6
#
_entry.id   07ce2f33c8c99d88bbfa85770be63db6
#
_cell.length_a   1.000
_cell.length_b   1.000
_cell.length_c   1.000
_cell.angle_alpha   90.00
_cell.angle_beta   90.00
_cell.angle_gamma   90.00
#
_symmetry.space_group_name_H-M   'P 1'
#
loop_
_entity.id
_entity.type
_entity.pdbx_description
1 polymer ?
#
loop_
_entity_poly.entity_id
_entity_poly.type
_entity_poly.pdbx_seq_one_letter_code
_entity_poly.pdbx_strand_id
1 'polypeptide(L)'
;LGKKKVRSLLNEMMGYQDINVPDEAFENDTTWEQAQGFVGRLGQTAESLGLGFGVKFNNTLIVENHRNFFPQTEKVMYLSGTPLHVLGINLVQQFRERFGDRFPISFSAGIDRANFADAVALGLTPITVCSDLLKVGGYSRSSSYFKELNTRMDSLGVSDIESYIFKAYGNAEQALRNIVIDYGDESVNAFRESLQNSGGQLKFSQVRKTLGTEIADSLLSAVKMLNTRTYVEQASTHARYGFEKNSTPPRQVGSMLELFDCLTCDKCISVCPNDANFALHIPPGETEIMEFEQRSDKWHIKDRKTLK
;
A
#
# COMPACT_ATOMS: atom_id res chain seq x y z
N LEU A 1 -4.35 14.57 0.25
CA LEU A 1 -3.24 15.53 0.16
C LEU A 1 -3.59 16.61 -0.86
N GLY A 2 -3.43 17.87 -0.49
CA GLY A 2 -3.66 18.97 -1.44
C GLY A 2 -2.60 19.02 -2.56
N LYS A 3 -2.94 19.68 -3.68
CA LYS A 3 -2.09 19.83 -4.89
C LYS A 3 -0.64 20.22 -4.59
N LYS A 4 -0.44 21.22 -3.70
CA LYS A 4 0.90 21.69 -3.32
C LYS A 4 1.74 20.58 -2.69
N LYS A 5 1.17 19.80 -1.74
CA LYS A 5 1.89 18.72 -1.05
C LYS A 5 2.17 17.54 -1.99
N VAL A 6 1.23 17.17 -2.86
CA VAL A 6 1.43 16.12 -3.86
C VAL A 6 2.58 16.49 -4.80
N ARG A 7 2.61 17.71 -5.33
CA ARG A 7 3.70 18.19 -6.20
C ARG A 7 5.03 18.23 -5.48
N SER A 8 5.08 18.74 -4.28
CA SER A 8 6.31 18.78 -3.49
C SER A 8 6.87 17.39 -3.22
N LEU A 9 6.04 16.42 -2.85
CA LEU A 9 6.49 15.05 -2.63
C LEU A 9 6.89 14.36 -3.94
N LEU A 10 6.05 14.43 -4.96
CA LEU A 10 6.24 13.67 -6.19
C LEU A 10 7.35 14.27 -7.07
N ASN A 11 7.27 15.56 -7.37
CA ASN A 11 8.14 16.19 -8.34
C ASN A 11 9.47 16.69 -7.73
N GLU A 12 9.41 17.37 -6.56
CA GLU A 12 10.59 17.96 -5.96
C GLU A 12 11.38 16.93 -5.15
N MET A 13 10.74 16.24 -4.21
CA MET A 13 11.44 15.36 -3.26
C MET A 13 11.80 14.01 -3.90
N MET A 14 10.87 13.37 -4.62
CA MET A 14 11.11 12.09 -5.28
C MET A 14 11.67 12.21 -6.71
N GLY A 15 11.71 13.42 -7.29
CA GLY A 15 12.34 13.69 -8.57
C GLY A 15 11.55 13.28 -9.81
N TYR A 16 10.26 13.00 -9.72
CA TYR A 16 9.39 12.66 -10.86
C TYR A 16 8.94 13.93 -11.61
N GLN A 17 9.90 14.69 -12.15
CA GLN A 17 9.65 15.99 -12.76
C GLN A 17 8.81 15.93 -14.03
N ASP A 18 8.81 14.80 -14.72
CA ASP A 18 8.05 14.54 -15.94
C ASP A 18 6.61 14.08 -15.67
N ILE A 19 6.25 13.81 -14.42
CA ILE A 19 4.89 13.40 -14.05
C ILE A 19 4.09 14.62 -13.63
N ASN A 20 3.01 14.90 -14.37
CA ASN A 20 2.07 15.96 -14.06
C ASN A 20 0.72 15.38 -13.62
N VAL A 21 0.19 15.89 -12.52
CA VAL A 21 -1.18 15.62 -12.07
C VAL A 21 -2.07 16.75 -12.59
N PRO A 22 -3.06 16.46 -13.44
CA PRO A 22 -3.92 17.49 -13.98
C PRO A 22 -4.69 18.22 -12.90
N ASP A 23 -4.95 19.51 -13.11
CA ASP A 23 -5.62 20.35 -12.11
C ASP A 23 -7.05 19.86 -11.81
N GLU A 24 -7.73 19.37 -12.82
CA GLU A 24 -9.07 18.78 -12.73
C GLU A 24 -9.15 17.61 -11.74
N ALA A 25 -8.04 16.89 -11.56
CA ALA A 25 -7.96 15.79 -10.58
C ALA A 25 -8.05 16.30 -9.13
N PHE A 26 -7.71 17.57 -8.88
CA PHE A 26 -7.85 18.19 -7.56
C PHE A 26 -9.16 18.98 -7.43
N GLU A 27 -9.65 19.58 -8.49
CA GLU A 27 -10.85 20.42 -8.50
C GLU A 27 -12.11 19.57 -8.32
N ASN A 28 -12.13 18.38 -8.92
CA ASN A 28 -13.27 17.46 -8.88
C ASN A 28 -13.18 16.41 -7.75
N ASP A 29 -12.09 16.42 -6.96
CA ASP A 29 -11.93 15.48 -5.86
C ASP A 29 -12.45 16.06 -4.54
N THR A 30 -12.73 15.18 -3.60
CA THR A 30 -13.13 15.54 -2.24
C THR A 30 -12.03 16.34 -1.55
N THR A 31 -12.36 17.52 -1.04
CA THR A 31 -11.42 18.32 -0.25
C THR A 31 -11.14 17.64 1.09
N TRP A 32 -10.03 18.03 1.72
CA TRP A 32 -9.67 17.50 3.04
C TRP A 32 -10.75 17.81 4.10
N GLU A 33 -11.34 19.00 4.06
CA GLU A 33 -12.40 19.43 4.96
C GLU A 33 -13.68 18.59 4.75
N GLN A 34 -14.06 18.34 3.50
CA GLN A 34 -15.18 17.46 3.16
C GLN A 34 -14.91 16.03 3.65
N ALA A 35 -13.71 15.49 3.40
CA ALA A 35 -13.32 14.16 3.85
C ALA A 35 -13.41 14.04 5.38
N GLN A 36 -12.95 15.03 6.14
CA GLN A 36 -13.11 15.06 7.60
C GLN A 36 -14.58 15.03 8.01
N GLY A 37 -15.43 15.82 7.33
CA GLY A 37 -16.85 15.83 7.59
C GLY A 37 -17.53 14.48 7.31
N PHE A 38 -17.16 13.80 6.21
CA PHE A 38 -17.69 12.49 5.89
C PHE A 38 -17.26 11.43 6.90
N VAL A 39 -15.98 11.36 7.21
CA VAL A 39 -15.44 10.41 8.18
C VAL A 39 -16.08 10.60 9.55
N GLY A 40 -16.22 11.85 10.01
CA GLY A 40 -16.86 12.15 11.29
C GLY A 40 -18.30 11.65 11.36
N ARG A 41 -19.12 12.00 10.35
CA ARG A 41 -20.54 11.60 10.30
C ARG A 41 -20.72 10.09 10.15
N LEU A 42 -19.97 9.45 9.20
CA LEU A 42 -20.07 8.02 8.97
C LEU A 42 -19.60 7.22 10.20
N GLY A 43 -18.53 7.67 10.85
CA GLY A 43 -18.06 7.07 12.08
C GLY A 43 -19.09 7.13 13.21
N GLN A 44 -19.74 8.29 13.41
CA GLN A 44 -20.82 8.44 14.40
C GLN A 44 -22.04 7.57 14.07
N THR A 45 -22.42 7.52 12.79
CA THR A 45 -23.55 6.67 12.36
C THR A 45 -23.23 5.20 12.58
N ALA A 46 -22.04 4.73 12.21
CA ALA A 46 -21.63 3.35 12.45
C ALA A 46 -21.65 3.00 13.95
N GLU A 47 -21.09 3.87 14.78
CA GLU A 47 -21.10 3.72 16.24
C GLU A 47 -22.52 3.63 16.81
N SER A 48 -23.44 4.49 16.36
CA SER A 48 -24.85 4.47 16.78
C SER A 48 -25.60 3.19 16.38
N LEU A 49 -25.12 2.52 15.33
CA LEU A 49 -25.66 1.24 14.84
C LEU A 49 -24.91 0.01 15.39
N GLY A 50 -23.92 0.20 16.24
CA GLY A 50 -23.05 -0.89 16.72
C GLY A 50 -22.17 -1.52 15.64
N LEU A 51 -21.85 -0.77 14.57
CA LEU A 51 -21.05 -1.21 13.44
C LEU A 51 -19.63 -0.62 13.50
N GLY A 52 -18.68 -1.33 12.92
CA GLY A 52 -17.32 -0.82 12.69
C GLY A 52 -17.28 0.12 11.47
N PHE A 53 -16.41 1.13 11.54
CA PHE A 53 -16.11 2.03 10.42
C PHE A 53 -14.60 2.19 10.28
N GLY A 54 -14.10 2.14 9.07
CA GLY A 54 -12.70 2.37 8.74
C GLY A 54 -12.54 3.04 7.39
N VAL A 55 -11.32 3.45 7.07
CA VAL A 55 -11.00 4.10 5.79
C VAL A 55 -9.97 3.29 5.02
N LYS A 56 -9.94 3.43 3.70
CA LYS A 56 -8.92 2.84 2.84
C LYS A 56 -8.08 3.93 2.18
N PHE A 57 -6.79 3.85 2.32
CA PHE A 57 -5.79 4.64 1.61
C PHE A 57 -4.84 3.73 0.85
N ASN A 58 -4.66 3.96 -0.44
CA ASN A 58 -5.39 4.81 -1.35
C ASN A 58 -5.66 4.04 -2.66
N ASN A 59 -6.22 4.72 -3.64
CA ASN A 59 -6.30 4.24 -5.01
C ASN A 59 -5.15 4.82 -5.85
N THR A 60 -5.09 4.50 -7.13
CA THR A 60 -4.15 5.07 -8.10
C THR A 60 -4.32 6.59 -8.22
N LEU A 61 -3.23 7.30 -8.55
CA LEU A 61 -3.25 8.73 -8.82
C LEU A 61 -3.37 8.98 -10.33
N ILE A 62 -4.32 9.79 -10.75
CA ILE A 62 -4.46 10.23 -12.14
C ILE A 62 -3.28 11.14 -12.48
N VAL A 63 -2.61 10.86 -13.60
CA VAL A 63 -1.52 11.67 -14.14
C VAL A 63 -1.71 11.84 -15.65
N GLU A 64 -1.15 12.89 -16.22
CA GLU A 64 -1.19 13.11 -17.67
C GLU A 64 -0.41 12.03 -18.42
N ASN A 65 -0.93 11.62 -19.57
CA ASN A 65 -0.22 10.74 -20.49
C ASN A 65 0.87 11.56 -21.24
N HIS A 66 2.06 11.65 -20.64
CA HIS A 66 3.19 12.45 -21.12
C HIS A 66 4.21 11.64 -21.92
N ARG A 67 4.05 10.33 -21.99
CA ARG A 67 4.91 9.42 -22.75
C ARG A 67 4.10 8.80 -23.89
N ASN A 68 4.74 8.54 -25.03
CA ASN A 68 4.09 7.85 -26.15
C ASN A 68 3.84 6.35 -25.87
N PHE A 69 3.42 6.02 -24.66
CA PHE A 69 3.14 4.65 -24.24
C PHE A 69 1.69 4.25 -24.58
N PHE A 70 0.75 5.14 -24.29
CA PHE A 70 -0.64 4.99 -24.72
C PHE A 70 -0.92 5.89 -25.94
N PRO A 71 -1.93 5.55 -26.77
CA PRO A 71 -2.38 6.43 -27.85
C PRO A 71 -2.64 7.84 -27.32
N GLN A 72 -2.41 8.85 -28.16
CA GLN A 72 -2.64 10.27 -27.79
C GLN A 72 -4.12 10.60 -27.53
N THR A 73 -5.04 9.73 -27.90
CA THR A 73 -6.46 9.79 -27.52
C THR A 73 -6.68 9.61 -26.02
N GLU A 74 -5.77 8.87 -25.37
CA GLU A 74 -5.79 8.67 -23.92
C GLU A 74 -5.03 9.83 -23.25
N LYS A 75 -5.76 10.78 -22.70
CA LYS A 75 -5.18 11.99 -22.09
C LYS A 75 -4.54 11.73 -20.74
N VAL A 76 -5.00 10.72 -20.03
CA VAL A 76 -4.57 10.41 -18.66
C VAL A 76 -4.12 8.96 -18.52
N MET A 77 -3.29 8.73 -17.54
CA MET A 77 -2.87 7.41 -17.08
C MET A 77 -2.86 7.38 -15.56
N TYR A 78 -2.54 6.23 -14.96
CA TYR A 78 -2.64 6.03 -13.53
C TYR A 78 -1.29 5.68 -12.93
N LEU A 79 -0.82 6.53 -12.01
CA LEU A 79 0.35 6.25 -11.20
C LEU A 79 0.00 5.25 -10.11
N SER A 80 0.78 4.18 -10.01
CA SER A 80 0.65 3.13 -8.99
C SER A 80 2.03 2.64 -8.54
N GLY A 81 2.04 1.66 -7.64
CA GLY A 81 3.29 1.04 -7.20
C GLY A 81 4.13 1.93 -6.30
N THR A 82 5.44 1.80 -6.41
CA THR A 82 6.44 2.39 -5.50
C THR A 82 6.32 3.90 -5.30
N PRO A 83 6.12 4.72 -6.35
CA PRO A 83 5.99 6.18 -6.18
C PRO A 83 4.74 6.59 -5.37
N LEU A 84 3.66 5.81 -5.49
CA LEU A 84 2.42 6.08 -4.78
C LEU A 84 2.55 5.86 -3.26
N HIS A 85 3.52 5.04 -2.82
CA HIS A 85 3.69 4.70 -1.40
C HIS A 85 3.92 5.92 -0.53
N VAL A 86 4.82 6.81 -0.94
CA VAL A 86 5.13 8.03 -0.18
C VAL A 86 3.92 8.95 -0.06
N LEU A 87 3.15 9.09 -1.13
CA LEU A 87 1.90 9.86 -1.10
C LEU A 87 0.88 9.23 -0.14
N GLY A 88 0.70 7.91 -0.25
CA GLY A 88 -0.23 7.17 0.61
C GLY A 88 0.12 7.26 2.08
N ILE A 89 1.41 7.08 2.44
CA ILE A 89 1.82 7.11 3.84
C ILE A 89 1.75 8.52 4.45
N ASN A 90 2.02 9.57 3.66
CA ASN A 90 1.79 10.95 4.08
C ASN A 90 0.30 11.23 4.32
N LEU A 91 -0.61 10.62 3.56
CA LEU A 91 -2.04 10.72 3.81
C LEU A 91 -2.45 10.00 5.10
N VAL A 92 -1.85 8.84 5.40
CA VAL A 92 -2.03 8.13 6.68
C VAL A 92 -1.62 9.04 7.84
N GLN A 93 -0.46 9.70 7.76
CA GLN A 93 -0.03 10.64 8.79
C GLN A 93 -1.04 11.78 8.98
N GLN A 94 -1.43 12.45 7.89
CA GLN A 94 -2.39 13.55 7.93
C GLN A 94 -3.74 13.13 8.53
N PHE A 95 -4.19 11.91 8.24
CA PHE A 95 -5.41 11.36 8.79
C PHE A 95 -5.29 11.09 10.29
N ARG A 96 -4.20 10.46 10.72
CA ARG A 96 -3.95 10.19 12.14
C ARG A 96 -3.75 11.46 12.97
N GLU A 97 -3.15 12.50 12.42
CA GLU A 97 -3.03 13.80 13.11
C GLU A 97 -4.40 14.42 13.41
N ARG A 98 -5.42 14.10 12.61
CA ARG A 98 -6.79 14.61 12.80
C ARG A 98 -7.66 13.70 13.65
N PHE A 99 -7.57 12.39 13.47
CA PHE A 99 -8.49 11.42 14.05
C PHE A 99 -7.84 10.47 15.08
N GLY A 100 -6.54 10.56 15.28
CA GLY A 100 -5.80 9.59 16.08
C GLY A 100 -5.86 8.19 15.47
N ASP A 101 -5.99 7.18 16.30
CA ASP A 101 -6.16 5.77 15.92
C ASP A 101 -7.63 5.31 16.01
N ARG A 102 -8.58 6.27 16.06
CA ARG A 102 -10.02 5.98 16.21
C ARG A 102 -10.56 5.10 15.11
N PHE A 103 -10.10 5.27 13.88
CA PHE A 103 -10.58 4.53 12.72
C PHE A 103 -9.49 3.65 12.14
N PRO A 104 -9.75 2.34 11.97
CA PRO A 104 -8.84 1.46 11.25
C PRO A 104 -8.54 1.97 9.84
N ILE A 105 -7.30 1.84 9.43
CA ILE A 105 -6.84 2.26 8.09
C ILE A 105 -6.43 1.05 7.30
N SER A 106 -7.21 0.69 6.29
CA SER A 106 -6.78 -0.20 5.22
C SER A 106 -5.80 0.52 4.30
N PHE A 107 -4.72 -0.15 3.90
CA PHE A 107 -3.68 0.50 3.12
C PHE A 107 -3.35 -0.25 1.84
N SER A 108 -3.28 0.50 0.73
CA SER A 108 -2.99 0.00 -0.61
C SER A 108 -2.19 1.04 -1.40
N ALA A 109 -0.87 1.02 -1.27
CA ALA A 109 0.01 1.89 -2.05
C ALA A 109 1.42 1.29 -2.11
N GLY A 110 1.81 0.70 -3.22
CA GLY A 110 3.16 0.24 -3.50
C GLY A 110 3.77 -0.68 -2.42
N ILE A 111 2.94 -1.52 -1.83
CA ILE A 111 3.39 -2.52 -0.85
C ILE A 111 4.17 -3.62 -1.56
N ASP A 112 5.30 -3.96 -0.99
CA ASP A 112 6.15 -5.08 -1.39
C ASP A 112 6.91 -5.65 -0.19
N ARG A 113 7.82 -6.62 -0.42
CA ARG A 113 8.62 -7.24 0.62
C ARG A 113 9.32 -6.25 1.54
N ALA A 114 9.82 -5.14 1.02
CA ALA A 114 10.68 -4.24 1.78
C ALA A 114 9.92 -3.32 2.74
N ASN A 115 8.62 -3.06 2.51
CA ASN A 115 7.82 -2.14 3.31
C ASN A 115 6.56 -2.78 3.93
N PHE A 116 6.31 -4.07 3.67
CA PHE A 116 5.17 -4.76 4.28
C PHE A 116 5.26 -4.78 5.80
N ALA A 117 6.43 -5.11 6.35
CA ALA A 117 6.65 -5.12 7.79
C ALA A 117 6.51 -3.71 8.42
N ASP A 118 6.89 -2.66 7.69
CA ASP A 118 6.68 -1.28 8.13
C ASP A 118 5.18 -0.95 8.19
N ALA A 119 4.42 -1.32 7.17
CA ALA A 119 2.97 -1.14 7.18
C ALA A 119 2.28 -1.85 8.37
N VAL A 120 2.76 -3.05 8.72
CA VAL A 120 2.31 -3.77 9.95
C VAL A 120 2.71 -3.00 11.20
N ALA A 121 3.94 -2.48 11.28
CA ALA A 121 4.43 -1.71 12.43
C ALA A 121 3.66 -0.40 12.66
N LEU A 122 3.01 0.12 11.61
CA LEU A 122 2.10 1.26 11.71
C LEU A 122 0.68 0.85 12.13
N GLY A 123 0.38 -0.45 12.27
CA GLY A 123 -0.96 -0.94 12.57
C GLY A 123 -1.96 -0.72 11.43
N LEU A 124 -1.50 -0.71 10.18
CA LEU A 124 -2.38 -0.64 9.02
C LEU A 124 -3.01 -2.01 8.75
N THR A 125 -4.34 -2.04 8.59
CA THR A 125 -5.07 -3.30 8.40
C THR A 125 -6.44 -3.07 7.74
N PRO A 126 -6.84 -3.87 6.74
CA PRO A 126 -6.01 -4.82 6.00
C PRO A 126 -4.98 -4.13 5.10
N ILE A 127 -3.87 -4.82 4.81
CA ILE A 127 -2.86 -4.38 3.86
C ILE A 127 -3.13 -5.04 2.51
N THR A 128 -3.29 -4.23 1.46
CA THR A 128 -3.56 -4.70 0.10
C THR A 128 -2.32 -4.58 -0.76
N VAL A 129 -2.00 -5.62 -1.53
CA VAL A 129 -0.89 -5.67 -2.46
C VAL A 129 -1.43 -5.88 -3.87
N CYS A 130 -0.93 -5.13 -4.85
CA CYS A 130 -1.30 -5.27 -6.25
C CYS A 130 -0.05 -5.27 -7.15
N SER A 131 0.56 -4.11 -7.38
CA SER A 131 1.63 -3.92 -8.37
C SER A 131 2.83 -4.87 -8.20
N ASP A 132 3.17 -5.25 -6.97
CA ASP A 132 4.26 -6.18 -6.75
C ASP A 132 3.91 -7.62 -7.19
N LEU A 133 2.66 -8.02 -7.06
CA LEU A 133 2.20 -9.36 -7.48
C LEU A 133 2.11 -9.51 -9.01
N LEU A 134 2.14 -8.40 -9.76
CA LEU A 134 2.22 -8.41 -11.22
C LEU A 134 3.64 -8.72 -11.73
N LYS A 135 4.64 -8.70 -10.86
CA LYS A 135 6.03 -9.05 -11.21
C LYS A 135 6.22 -10.56 -11.25
N VAL A 136 7.38 -11.00 -11.81
CA VAL A 136 7.75 -12.41 -11.85
C VAL A 136 7.64 -13.04 -10.46
N GLY A 137 6.97 -14.18 -10.37
CA GLY A 137 6.68 -14.88 -9.12
C GLY A 137 5.22 -14.74 -8.66
N GLY A 138 4.47 -13.73 -9.15
CA GLY A 138 3.05 -13.58 -8.85
C GLY A 138 2.75 -13.67 -7.36
N TYR A 139 1.73 -14.44 -6.98
CA TYR A 139 1.31 -14.63 -5.59
C TYR A 139 2.39 -15.26 -4.69
N SER A 140 3.32 -16.06 -5.24
CA SER A 140 4.40 -16.65 -4.43
C SER A 140 5.32 -15.60 -3.78
N ARG A 141 5.32 -14.37 -4.30
CA ARG A 141 6.06 -13.25 -3.71
C ARG A 141 5.60 -12.91 -2.30
N SER A 142 4.32 -13.16 -1.97
CA SER A 142 3.76 -12.88 -0.65
C SER A 142 4.47 -13.66 0.48
N SER A 143 5.00 -14.84 0.20
CA SER A 143 5.81 -15.60 1.17
C SER A 143 7.00 -14.80 1.68
N SER A 144 7.60 -13.97 0.83
CA SER A 144 8.74 -13.11 1.19
C SER A 144 8.35 -11.97 2.13
N TYR A 145 7.10 -11.52 2.10
CA TYR A 145 6.60 -10.45 3.00
C TYR A 145 6.52 -10.95 4.44
N PHE A 146 5.91 -12.13 4.61
CA PHE A 146 5.80 -12.76 5.93
C PHE A 146 7.15 -13.20 6.46
N LYS A 147 8.05 -13.69 5.58
CA LYS A 147 9.42 -14.02 5.99
C LYS A 147 10.15 -12.78 6.53
N GLU A 148 10.05 -11.65 5.86
CA GLU A 148 10.64 -10.38 6.30
C GLU A 148 10.04 -9.91 7.63
N LEU A 149 8.70 -9.94 7.75
CA LEU A 149 8.02 -9.60 8.99
C LEU A 149 8.50 -10.50 10.15
N ASN A 150 8.51 -11.82 9.96
CA ASN A 150 8.97 -12.76 10.99
C ASN A 150 10.43 -12.50 11.38
N THR A 151 11.31 -12.24 10.39
CA THR A 151 12.72 -11.90 10.67
C THR A 151 12.83 -10.64 11.55
N ARG A 152 12.05 -9.62 11.28
CA ARG A 152 12.04 -8.40 12.12
C ARG A 152 11.42 -8.66 13.50
N MET A 153 10.35 -9.44 13.58
CA MET A 153 9.74 -9.84 14.85
C MET A 153 10.73 -10.66 15.72
N ASP A 154 11.43 -11.61 15.11
CA ASP A 154 12.45 -12.43 15.79
C ASP A 154 13.61 -11.56 16.30
N SER A 155 14.08 -10.59 15.49
CA SER A 155 15.15 -9.68 15.89
C SER A 155 14.79 -8.79 17.08
N LEU A 156 13.49 -8.51 17.27
CA LEU A 156 12.94 -7.75 18.39
C LEU A 156 12.51 -8.63 19.58
N GLY A 157 12.62 -9.95 19.43
CA GLY A 157 12.18 -10.92 20.45
C GLY A 157 10.67 -10.86 20.71
N VAL A 158 9.85 -10.69 19.67
CA VAL A 158 8.39 -10.60 19.77
C VAL A 158 7.70 -11.67 18.94
N SER A 159 6.54 -12.14 19.39
CA SER A 159 5.79 -13.22 18.75
C SER A 159 4.35 -12.86 18.39
N ASP A 160 3.92 -11.62 18.65
CA ASP A 160 2.60 -11.10 18.30
C ASP A 160 2.71 -9.70 17.69
N ILE A 161 1.67 -9.33 16.95
CA ILE A 161 1.64 -8.08 16.17
C ILE A 161 1.64 -6.83 17.05
N GLU A 162 0.94 -6.84 18.16
CA GLU A 162 0.88 -5.66 19.03
C GLU A 162 2.24 -5.40 19.68
N SER A 163 2.93 -6.45 20.12
CA SER A 163 4.31 -6.36 20.63
C SER A 163 5.28 -5.88 19.53
N TYR A 164 5.06 -6.30 18.29
CA TYR A 164 5.84 -5.83 17.15
C TYR A 164 5.62 -4.33 16.91
N ILE A 165 4.38 -3.88 16.82
CA ILE A 165 4.04 -2.45 16.66
C ILE A 165 4.70 -1.63 17.77
N PHE A 166 4.60 -2.11 19.00
CA PHE A 166 5.13 -1.44 20.18
C PHE A 166 6.65 -1.25 20.15
N LYS A 167 7.39 -2.24 19.59
CA LYS A 167 8.86 -2.22 19.58
C LYS A 167 9.50 -1.75 18.28
N ALA A 168 8.79 -1.79 17.16
CA ALA A 168 9.35 -1.70 15.81
C ALA A 168 10.25 -0.48 15.55
N TYR A 169 9.93 0.67 16.09
CA TYR A 169 10.69 1.92 15.90
C TYR A 169 11.29 2.49 17.19
N GLY A 170 11.21 1.76 18.29
CA GLY A 170 11.74 2.23 19.58
C GLY A 170 10.99 3.41 20.20
N ASN A 171 9.77 3.72 19.73
CA ASN A 171 9.01 4.88 20.16
C ASN A 171 8.22 4.68 21.46
N ALA A 172 8.30 3.52 22.08
CA ALA A 172 7.52 3.18 23.27
C ALA A 172 7.76 4.12 24.45
N GLU A 173 9.01 4.48 24.72
CA GLU A 173 9.37 5.41 25.81
C GLU A 173 8.83 6.82 25.57
N GLN A 174 8.88 7.29 24.34
CA GLN A 174 8.30 8.58 23.95
C GLN A 174 6.77 8.58 24.08
N ALA A 175 6.13 7.49 23.64
CA ALA A 175 4.69 7.33 23.78
C ALA A 175 4.26 7.33 25.26
N LEU A 176 5.01 6.63 26.12
CA LEU A 176 4.80 6.64 27.56
C LEU A 176 4.83 8.05 28.13
N ARG A 177 5.83 8.86 27.78
CA ARG A 177 5.92 10.25 28.23
C ARG A 177 4.71 11.09 27.81
N ASN A 178 4.20 10.85 26.62
CA ASN A 178 3.03 11.57 26.11
C ASN A 178 1.76 11.25 26.92
N ILE A 179 1.56 9.97 27.30
CA ILE A 179 0.38 9.56 28.06
C ILE A 179 0.47 9.84 29.57
N VAL A 180 1.67 10.08 30.12
CA VAL A 180 1.82 10.49 31.55
C VAL A 180 0.98 11.71 31.87
N ILE A 181 0.89 12.64 30.92
CA ILE A 181 0.13 13.88 31.06
C ILE A 181 -1.36 13.59 31.33
N ASP A 182 -1.89 12.51 30.73
CA ASP A 182 -3.30 12.16 30.81
C ASP A 182 -3.61 11.17 31.95
N TYR A 183 -2.67 10.30 32.32
CA TYR A 183 -2.92 9.16 33.22
C TYR A 183 -2.09 9.12 34.51
N GLY A 184 -1.18 10.09 34.69
CA GLY A 184 -0.36 10.25 35.89
C GLY A 184 0.89 9.38 35.97
N ASP A 185 1.81 9.79 36.86
CA ASP A 185 3.17 9.20 36.95
C ASP A 185 3.23 7.80 37.52
N GLU A 186 2.33 7.44 38.41
CA GLU A 186 2.43 6.20 39.22
C GLU A 186 2.28 4.94 38.34
N SER A 187 1.28 4.91 37.49
CA SER A 187 1.04 3.80 36.55
C SER A 187 2.17 3.65 35.54
N VAL A 188 2.74 4.76 35.10
CA VAL A 188 3.83 4.78 34.10
C VAL A 188 5.15 4.34 34.71
N ASN A 189 5.45 4.73 35.95
CA ASN A 189 6.65 4.26 36.64
C ASN A 189 6.61 2.76 36.91
N ALA A 190 5.47 2.21 37.33
CA ALA A 190 5.29 0.77 37.50
C ALA A 190 5.51 0.02 36.16
N PHE A 191 5.05 0.58 35.04
CA PHE A 191 5.29 -0.01 33.74
C PHE A 191 6.76 0.11 33.30
N ARG A 192 7.41 1.24 33.55
CA ARG A 192 8.84 1.47 33.23
C ARG A 192 9.74 0.47 33.98
N GLU A 193 9.45 0.26 35.28
CA GLU A 193 10.12 -0.77 36.08
C GLU A 193 9.88 -2.18 35.52
N SER A 194 8.64 -2.48 35.12
CA SER A 194 8.30 -3.77 34.47
C SER A 194 9.04 -3.98 33.17
N LEU A 195 9.21 -2.94 32.33
CA LEU A 195 10.02 -2.97 31.10
C LEU A 195 11.50 -3.25 31.40
N GLN A 196 12.08 -2.57 32.38
CA GLN A 196 13.48 -2.79 32.76
C GLN A 196 13.72 -4.20 33.29
N ASN A 197 12.80 -4.70 34.11
CA ASN A 197 12.91 -6.03 34.73
C ASN A 197 12.65 -7.19 33.74
N SER A 198 12.00 -6.94 32.61
CA SER A 198 11.71 -7.97 31.61
C SER A 198 12.86 -8.26 30.62
N GLY A 199 13.95 -7.52 30.71
CA GLY A 199 15.07 -7.66 29.75
C GLY A 199 14.68 -7.41 28.29
N GLY A 200 13.61 -6.66 28.07
CA GLY A 200 13.12 -6.33 26.73
C GLY A 200 12.22 -7.39 26.08
N GLN A 201 11.88 -8.48 26.77
CA GLN A 201 10.99 -9.55 26.26
C GLN A 201 9.51 -9.35 26.58
N LEU A 202 9.12 -8.16 27.02
CA LEU A 202 7.75 -7.86 27.40
C LEU A 202 6.78 -8.05 26.23
N LYS A 203 5.76 -8.88 26.43
CA LYS A 203 4.63 -9.02 25.50
C LYS A 203 3.60 -7.91 25.77
N PHE A 204 2.94 -7.40 24.73
CA PHE A 204 1.95 -6.35 24.90
C PHE A 204 0.77 -6.77 25.76
N SER A 205 0.44 -8.06 25.79
CA SER A 205 -0.55 -8.63 26.74
C SER A 205 -0.17 -8.44 28.22
N GLN A 206 1.12 -8.36 28.53
CA GLN A 206 1.59 -8.04 29.89
C GLN A 206 1.45 -6.54 30.17
N VAL A 207 1.66 -5.68 29.16
CA VAL A 207 1.39 -4.25 29.24
C VAL A 207 -0.06 -4.01 29.65
N ARG A 208 -1.02 -4.69 28.99
CA ARG A 208 -2.44 -4.60 29.35
C ARG A 208 -2.74 -5.07 30.78
N LYS A 209 -2.06 -6.09 31.27
CA LYS A 209 -2.22 -6.56 32.66
C LYS A 209 -1.70 -5.55 33.68
N THR A 210 -0.61 -4.87 33.37
CA THR A 210 0.04 -3.91 34.27
C THR A 210 -0.67 -2.56 34.30
N LEU A 211 -1.03 -2.02 33.13
CA LEU A 211 -1.61 -0.67 33.00
C LEU A 211 -3.15 -0.66 32.95
N GLY A 212 -3.78 -1.82 32.74
CA GLY A 212 -5.18 -1.89 32.34
C GLY A 212 -5.37 -1.67 30.83
N THR A 213 -6.52 -2.13 30.32
CA THR A 213 -6.81 -2.14 28.87
C THR A 213 -6.83 -0.73 28.29
N GLU A 214 -7.48 0.21 28.95
CA GLU A 214 -7.66 1.59 28.45
C GLU A 214 -6.32 2.30 28.27
N ILE A 215 -5.46 2.27 29.29
CA ILE A 215 -4.13 2.94 29.22
C ILE A 215 -3.24 2.23 28.19
N ALA A 216 -3.28 0.89 28.15
CA ALA A 216 -2.50 0.14 27.18
C ALA A 216 -2.92 0.41 25.74
N ASP A 217 -4.21 0.51 25.44
CA ASP A 217 -4.72 0.84 24.11
C ASP A 217 -4.40 2.28 23.73
N SER A 218 -4.48 3.23 24.66
CA SER A 218 -4.02 4.60 24.48
C SER A 218 -2.51 4.66 24.17
N LEU A 219 -1.71 3.87 24.89
CA LEU A 219 -0.28 3.74 24.64
C LEU A 219 0.01 3.15 23.25
N LEU A 220 -0.68 2.08 22.86
CA LEU A 220 -0.51 1.49 21.54
C LEU A 220 -0.88 2.49 20.41
N SER A 221 -1.96 3.24 20.62
CA SER A 221 -2.37 4.32 19.71
C SER A 221 -1.29 5.40 19.59
N ALA A 222 -0.72 5.86 20.71
CA ALA A 222 0.38 6.83 20.71
C ALA A 222 1.63 6.27 20.00
N VAL A 223 1.95 4.99 20.18
CA VAL A 223 3.06 4.33 19.48
C VAL A 223 2.82 4.28 17.98
N LYS A 224 1.63 3.89 17.52
CA LYS A 224 1.28 3.89 16.09
C LYS A 224 1.41 5.27 15.48
N MET A 225 1.02 6.33 16.21
CA MET A 225 1.19 7.71 15.75
C MET A 225 2.66 8.07 15.56
N LEU A 226 3.51 7.78 16.55
CA LEU A 226 4.94 8.06 16.49
C LEU A 226 5.63 7.22 15.42
N ASN A 227 5.30 5.93 15.32
CA ASN A 227 5.81 5.04 14.26
C ASN A 227 5.47 5.61 12.87
N THR A 228 4.25 6.13 12.71
CA THR A 228 3.83 6.75 11.45
C THR A 228 4.70 7.95 11.10
N ARG A 229 4.95 8.86 12.04
CA ARG A 229 5.82 10.02 11.83
C ARG A 229 7.24 9.60 11.45
N THR A 230 7.82 8.71 12.25
CA THR A 230 9.18 8.17 11.97
C THR A 230 9.27 7.54 10.59
N TYR A 231 8.30 6.71 10.23
CA TYR A 231 8.31 6.06 8.91
C TYR A 231 8.09 7.03 7.76
N VAL A 232 7.20 8.00 7.89
CA VAL A 232 6.97 9.01 6.84
C VAL A 232 8.24 9.81 6.57
N GLU A 233 8.98 10.22 7.60
CA GLU A 233 10.26 10.91 7.45
C GLU A 233 11.28 10.03 6.70
N GLN A 234 11.41 8.78 7.09
CA GLN A 234 12.31 7.82 6.44
C GLN A 234 11.90 7.53 4.99
N ALA A 235 10.63 7.23 4.74
CA ALA A 235 10.13 6.86 3.42
C ALA A 235 10.20 8.05 2.44
N SER A 236 9.89 9.26 2.88
CA SER A 236 9.87 10.45 2.03
C SER A 236 11.24 10.80 1.45
N THR A 237 12.32 10.45 2.15
CA THR A 237 13.70 10.69 1.71
C THR A 237 14.42 9.45 1.18
N HIS A 238 13.77 8.28 1.24
CA HIS A 238 14.43 7.03 0.87
C HIS A 238 14.53 6.87 -0.65
N ALA A 239 15.74 6.70 -1.16
CA ALA A 239 16.06 6.63 -2.59
C ALA A 239 15.25 5.57 -3.38
N ARG A 240 14.78 4.48 -2.72
CA ARG A 240 13.97 3.45 -3.39
C ARG A 240 12.67 3.97 -3.98
N TYR A 241 12.11 5.06 -3.42
CA TYR A 241 10.87 5.66 -3.89
C TYR A 241 11.09 6.74 -4.94
N GLY A 242 12.34 7.19 -5.11
CA GLY A 242 12.73 8.22 -6.06
C GLY A 242 12.75 7.76 -7.51
N PHE A 243 12.71 8.73 -8.42
CA PHE A 243 12.72 8.55 -9.87
C PHE A 243 13.88 7.68 -10.35
N GLU A 244 15.11 7.93 -9.88
CA GLU A 244 16.31 7.20 -10.31
C GLU A 244 16.19 5.68 -10.18
N LYS A 245 15.54 5.20 -9.13
CA LYS A 245 15.34 3.76 -8.88
C LYS A 245 14.12 3.17 -9.59
N ASN A 246 13.22 4.02 -10.09
CA ASN A 246 11.96 3.62 -10.71
C ASN A 246 11.83 4.10 -12.16
N SER A 247 12.85 4.73 -12.73
CA SER A 247 12.85 5.25 -14.10
C SER A 247 13.16 4.21 -15.18
N THR A 248 13.62 3.02 -14.77
CA THR A 248 13.90 1.95 -15.73
C THR A 248 12.62 1.56 -16.46
N PRO A 249 12.61 1.65 -17.80
CA PRO A 249 11.45 1.23 -18.59
C PRO A 249 11.05 -0.20 -18.21
N PRO A 250 9.74 -0.53 -18.21
CA PRO A 250 9.30 -1.90 -18.05
C PRO A 250 9.95 -2.75 -19.15
N ARG A 251 10.28 -3.99 -18.81
CA ARG A 251 10.85 -4.94 -19.77
C ARG A 251 9.88 -5.07 -20.95
N GLN A 252 10.30 -4.60 -22.12
CA GLN A 252 9.54 -4.81 -23.34
C GLN A 252 9.64 -6.27 -23.75
N VAL A 253 8.52 -6.81 -24.14
CA VAL A 253 8.42 -8.10 -24.77
C VAL A 253 8.16 -7.82 -26.25
N GLY A 254 9.18 -7.99 -27.07
CA GLY A 254 9.13 -7.64 -28.49
C GLY A 254 9.43 -6.18 -28.80
N SER A 255 9.53 -5.84 -30.07
CA SER A 255 9.83 -4.51 -30.59
C SER A 255 8.61 -3.59 -30.71
N MET A 256 7.42 -4.17 -30.70
CA MET A 256 6.12 -3.50 -30.59
C MET A 256 5.25 -4.29 -29.63
N LEU A 257 4.45 -3.58 -28.83
CA LEU A 257 3.33 -4.17 -28.12
C LEU A 257 2.26 -4.53 -29.15
N GLU A 258 2.53 -5.56 -29.93
CA GLU A 258 1.43 -6.27 -30.56
C GLU A 258 0.68 -7.01 -29.48
N LEU A 259 -0.65 -6.92 -29.50
CA LEU A 259 -1.59 -7.45 -28.48
C LEU A 259 -1.44 -8.95 -28.20
N PHE A 260 -0.53 -9.65 -28.85
CA PHE A 260 -0.37 -11.09 -28.82
C PHE A 260 1.07 -11.57 -28.60
N ASP A 261 1.97 -10.73 -28.14
CA ASP A 261 3.31 -11.19 -27.69
C ASP A 261 3.18 -11.97 -26.37
N CYS A 262 2.56 -13.12 -26.44
CA CYS A 262 2.36 -13.97 -25.29
C CYS A 262 3.63 -14.76 -24.97
N LEU A 263 4.20 -14.56 -23.77
CA LEU A 263 5.31 -15.34 -23.22
C LEU A 263 4.88 -16.62 -22.53
N THR A 264 3.60 -16.99 -22.61
CA THR A 264 3.01 -18.15 -21.90
C THR A 264 3.37 -18.19 -20.40
N CYS A 265 3.43 -17.03 -19.77
CA CYS A 265 3.75 -16.92 -18.33
C CYS A 265 2.52 -16.99 -17.43
N ASP A 266 1.33 -17.15 -17.98
CA ASP A 266 0.01 -17.29 -17.33
C ASP A 266 -0.36 -16.19 -16.31
N LYS A 267 0.37 -15.08 -16.27
CA LYS A 267 0.13 -13.99 -15.33
C LYS A 267 -1.19 -13.27 -15.55
N CYS A 268 -1.64 -13.18 -16.81
CA CYS A 268 -2.92 -12.57 -17.13
C CYS A 268 -4.11 -13.37 -16.55
N ILE A 269 -3.96 -14.67 -16.35
CA ILE A 269 -5.00 -15.53 -15.78
C ILE A 269 -5.22 -15.19 -14.31
N SER A 270 -4.16 -15.20 -13.52
CA SER A 270 -4.23 -15.01 -12.06
C SER A 270 -4.54 -13.58 -11.62
N VAL A 271 -4.43 -12.59 -12.53
CA VAL A 271 -4.67 -11.17 -12.21
C VAL A 271 -5.93 -10.60 -12.86
N CYS A 272 -6.61 -11.38 -13.67
CA CYS A 272 -7.84 -10.94 -14.33
C CYS A 272 -9.01 -10.91 -13.32
N PRO A 273 -9.55 -9.74 -12.98
CA PRO A 273 -10.62 -9.65 -11.99
C PRO A 273 -11.96 -10.19 -12.49
N ASN A 274 -12.05 -10.44 -13.80
CA ASN A 274 -13.29 -10.88 -14.47
C ASN A 274 -13.21 -12.32 -14.94
N ASP A 275 -12.15 -13.08 -14.61
CA ASP A 275 -11.88 -14.44 -15.10
C ASP A 275 -11.96 -14.56 -16.63
N ALA A 276 -11.62 -13.47 -17.36
CA ALA A 276 -11.71 -13.39 -18.80
C ALA A 276 -10.54 -14.09 -19.51
N ASN A 277 -9.47 -14.40 -18.77
CA ASN A 277 -8.30 -15.09 -19.29
C ASN A 277 -8.21 -16.49 -18.66
N PHE A 278 -8.00 -17.49 -19.48
CA PHE A 278 -7.82 -18.88 -19.05
C PHE A 278 -6.83 -19.59 -19.95
N ALA A 279 -6.11 -20.59 -19.41
CA ALA A 279 -5.24 -21.45 -20.17
C ALA A 279 -5.97 -22.74 -20.55
N LEU A 280 -5.85 -23.10 -21.82
CA LEU A 280 -6.27 -24.41 -22.32
C LEU A 280 -5.04 -25.27 -22.58
N HIS A 281 -5.01 -26.46 -21.98
CA HIS A 281 -3.99 -27.44 -22.32
C HIS A 281 -4.46 -28.21 -23.54
N ILE A 282 -3.83 -27.93 -24.68
CA ILE A 282 -4.09 -28.66 -25.92
C ILE A 282 -2.98 -29.70 -26.06
N PRO A 283 -3.31 -31.01 -26.16
CA PRO A 283 -2.28 -31.99 -26.38
C PRO A 283 -1.59 -31.77 -27.74
N PRO A 284 -0.32 -32.15 -27.88
CA PRO A 284 0.40 -32.01 -29.14
C PRO A 284 -0.37 -32.63 -30.29
N GLY A 285 -0.58 -31.87 -31.34
CA GLY A 285 -1.32 -32.31 -32.53
C GLY A 285 -1.31 -31.24 -33.60
N GLU A 286 -1.64 -31.65 -34.81
CA GLU A 286 -1.78 -30.69 -35.91
C GLU A 286 -3.12 -29.97 -35.80
N THR A 287 -3.07 -28.61 -35.76
CA THR A 287 -4.26 -27.76 -35.68
C THR A 287 -4.31 -26.82 -36.88
N GLU A 288 -5.43 -26.80 -37.58
CA GLU A 288 -5.64 -25.82 -38.65
C GLU A 288 -6.02 -24.48 -38.08
N ILE A 289 -5.24 -23.45 -38.42
CA ILE A 289 -5.53 -22.06 -38.09
C ILE A 289 -6.02 -21.34 -39.32
N MET A 290 -7.12 -20.62 -39.19
CA MET A 290 -7.68 -19.79 -40.23
C MET A 290 -7.50 -18.31 -39.88
N GLU A 291 -6.87 -17.55 -40.76
CA GLU A 291 -6.77 -16.11 -40.70
C GLU A 291 -7.96 -15.49 -41.44
N PHE A 292 -8.70 -14.62 -40.78
CA PHE A 292 -9.86 -13.96 -41.36
C PHE A 292 -9.55 -12.48 -41.59
N GLU A 293 -10.08 -11.94 -42.68
CA GLU A 293 -10.11 -10.49 -42.96
C GLU A 293 -11.55 -10.01 -43.13
N GLN A 294 -11.82 -8.79 -42.68
CA GLN A 294 -13.12 -8.15 -42.91
C GLN A 294 -13.07 -7.31 -44.18
N ARG A 295 -13.97 -7.64 -45.13
CA ARG A 295 -14.19 -6.86 -46.34
C ARG A 295 -15.67 -6.52 -46.45
N SER A 296 -16.00 -5.22 -46.55
CA SER A 296 -17.39 -4.76 -46.75
C SER A 296 -18.41 -5.45 -45.83
N ASP A 297 -18.14 -5.40 -44.52
CA ASP A 297 -18.94 -5.98 -43.43
C ASP A 297 -19.09 -7.53 -43.43
N LYS A 298 -18.33 -8.22 -44.24
CA LYS A 298 -18.28 -9.70 -44.24
C LYS A 298 -16.88 -10.21 -43.91
N TRP A 299 -16.85 -11.27 -43.12
CA TRP A 299 -15.61 -11.98 -42.83
C TRP A 299 -15.28 -12.96 -43.94
N HIS A 300 -14.04 -12.90 -44.42
CA HIS A 300 -13.48 -13.83 -45.43
C HIS A 300 -12.24 -14.51 -44.86
N ILE A 301 -12.08 -15.78 -45.18
CA ILE A 301 -10.85 -16.52 -44.86
C ILE A 301 -9.74 -15.93 -45.74
N LYS A 302 -8.72 -15.36 -45.17
CA LYS A 302 -7.55 -14.82 -45.86
C LYS A 302 -6.49 -15.88 -46.10
N ASP A 303 -6.26 -16.75 -45.10
CA ASP A 303 -5.24 -17.78 -45.17
C ASP A 303 -5.61 -18.98 -44.26
N ARG A 304 -5.03 -20.13 -44.52
CA ARG A 304 -5.13 -21.34 -43.71
C ARG A 304 -3.74 -21.91 -43.49
N LYS A 305 -3.36 -22.13 -42.26
CA LYS A 305 -2.06 -22.67 -41.85
C LYS A 305 -2.26 -23.82 -40.90
N THR A 306 -1.43 -24.86 -41.05
CA THR A 306 -1.39 -25.94 -40.08
C THR A 306 -0.24 -25.69 -39.11
N LEU A 307 -0.58 -25.59 -37.83
CA LEU A 307 0.41 -25.62 -36.76
C LEU A 307 0.64 -27.04 -36.31
N LYS A 308 1.92 -27.38 -36.11
CA LYS A 308 2.35 -28.68 -35.57
C LYS A 308 2.77 -28.54 -34.14
#